data_8ab859f1944153241ea561489c4c1bce
#
_entry.id   8ab859f1944153241ea561489c4c1bce
#
_cell.length_a   1.000
_cell.length_b   1.000
_cell.length_c   1.000
_cell.angle_alpha   90.00
_cell.angle_beta   90.00
_cell.angle_gamma   90.00
#
_symmetry.space_group_name_H-M   'P 1'
#
loop_
_entity.id
_entity.type
_entity.pdbx_description
1 polymer ?
#
loop_
_entity_poly.entity_id
_entity_poly.type
_entity_poly.pdbx_seq_one_letter_code
_entity_poly.pdbx_strand_id
1 'polypeptide(L)'
;NNSFHPVVSVGRNPGVPSLRPPWTTASKISCGDCHNSDSSPKNGGTGPNGPHGSAYAPLIERSLSLADTGANSGNSALCYKCHNFVNTAWSRHVEHIGMTSCMTCHDPHGSPNSHLINFNPSIVTGARNYRAFGINHGSCTLSCHGKDHNSTY
;
A
#
# COMPACT_ATOMS: atom_id res chain seq x y z
N ASN A 1 8.17 -2.88 -14.00
CA ASN A 1 6.89 -2.65 -13.33
C ASN A 1 6.19 -1.41 -13.92
N ASN A 2 4.89 -1.49 -14.10
CA ASN A 2 4.08 -0.37 -14.60
C ASN A 2 3.79 0.64 -13.48
N SER A 3 3.75 0.19 -12.25
CA SER A 3 3.66 1.03 -11.06
C SER A 3 4.68 0.64 -10.01
N PHE A 4 5.14 1.61 -9.23
CA PHE A 4 6.11 1.45 -8.15
C PHE A 4 6.05 2.66 -7.23
N HIS A 5 6.47 2.50 -5.98
CA HIS A 5 6.77 3.64 -5.13
C HIS A 5 7.99 4.40 -5.70
N PRO A 6 8.01 5.75 -5.66
CA PRO A 6 8.97 6.57 -6.40
C PRO A 6 10.36 6.61 -5.74
N VAL A 7 11.07 5.48 -5.73
CA VAL A 7 12.39 5.34 -5.06
C VAL A 7 13.54 5.88 -5.91
N VAL A 8 13.50 5.64 -7.21
CA VAL A 8 14.58 6.06 -8.14
C VAL A 8 14.17 7.22 -9.03
N SER A 9 12.88 7.35 -9.30
CA SER A 9 12.29 8.41 -10.12
C SER A 9 10.92 8.79 -9.58
N VAL A 10 10.37 9.89 -10.05
CA VAL A 10 8.99 10.26 -9.75
C VAL A 10 8.04 9.14 -10.19
N GLY A 11 7.02 8.88 -9.38
CA GLY A 11 6.00 7.86 -9.68
C GLY A 11 5.26 8.14 -10.99
N ARG A 12 4.78 7.09 -11.63
CA ARG A 12 4.07 7.20 -12.92
C ARG A 12 2.59 7.54 -12.78
N ASN A 13 2.02 7.37 -11.60
CA ASN A 13 0.62 7.67 -11.37
C ASN A 13 0.44 9.19 -11.11
N PRO A 14 -0.25 9.92 -11.99
CA PRO A 14 -0.45 11.37 -11.85
C PRO A 14 -1.46 11.73 -10.75
N GLY A 15 -2.30 10.79 -10.33
CA GLY A 15 -3.35 11.02 -9.34
C GLY A 15 -3.27 10.00 -8.20
N VAL A 16 -2.87 10.47 -7.01
CA VAL A 16 -2.88 9.70 -5.76
C VAL A 16 -3.59 10.53 -4.70
N PRO A 17 -4.93 10.54 -4.71
CA PRO A 17 -5.72 11.43 -3.84
C PRO A 17 -5.56 11.11 -2.34
N SER A 18 -5.07 9.93 -2.02
CA SER A 18 -4.81 9.51 -0.64
C SER A 18 -3.53 10.10 -0.03
N LEU A 19 -2.66 10.75 -0.81
CA LEU A 19 -1.43 11.33 -0.26
C LEU A 19 -1.75 12.47 0.70
N ARG A 20 -1.04 12.49 1.80
CA ARG A 20 -1.13 13.53 2.84
C ARG A 20 0.13 14.38 2.88
N PRO A 21 0.02 15.68 3.17
CA PRO A 21 1.18 16.53 3.33
C PRO A 21 2.20 15.96 4.32
N PRO A 22 3.52 16.11 4.05
CA PRO A 22 4.11 16.86 2.93
C PRO A 22 4.24 16.07 1.62
N TRP A 23 3.72 14.84 1.54
CA TRP A 23 3.89 13.95 0.40
C TRP A 23 3.01 14.36 -0.78
N THR A 24 3.58 14.31 -1.97
CA THR A 24 2.92 14.62 -3.24
C THR A 24 3.30 13.59 -4.30
N THR A 25 2.64 13.61 -5.46
CA THR A 25 3.02 12.75 -6.59
C THR A 25 4.40 13.06 -7.17
N ALA A 26 4.96 14.24 -6.88
CA ALA A 26 6.33 14.62 -7.23
C ALA A 26 7.38 14.19 -6.18
N SER A 27 6.95 13.72 -5.03
CA SER A 27 7.87 13.28 -3.97
C SER A 27 8.64 12.05 -4.41
N LYS A 28 9.91 11.99 -4.02
CA LYS A 28 10.70 10.75 -4.05
C LYS A 28 10.86 10.24 -2.63
N ILE A 29 10.79 8.95 -2.48
CA ILE A 29 11.04 8.27 -1.21
C ILE A 29 12.27 7.38 -1.35
N SER A 30 12.95 7.13 -0.26
CA SER A 30 14.07 6.19 -0.22
C SER A 30 13.63 4.85 0.37
N CYS A 31 14.42 3.81 0.16
CA CYS A 31 14.21 2.53 0.86
C CYS A 31 14.14 2.74 2.38
N GLY A 32 14.93 3.68 2.91
CA GLY A 32 14.96 4.05 4.33
C GLY A 32 13.77 4.89 4.81
N ASP A 33 12.84 5.25 3.96
CA ASP A 33 11.57 5.85 4.41
C ASP A 33 10.54 4.80 4.80
N CYS A 34 10.81 3.53 4.48
CA CYS A 34 10.06 2.36 4.92
C CYS A 34 10.93 1.43 5.75
N HIS A 35 12.13 1.06 5.26
CA HIS A 35 13.09 0.18 5.93
C HIS A 35 14.02 1.01 6.82
N ASN A 36 13.64 1.15 8.08
CA ASN A 36 14.34 1.96 9.05
C ASN A 36 14.15 1.39 10.45
N SER A 37 14.95 1.86 11.40
CA SER A 37 14.71 1.57 12.81
C SER A 37 13.41 2.21 13.27
N ASP A 38 12.61 1.47 14.02
CA ASP A 38 11.38 1.98 14.65
C ASP A 38 11.63 3.06 15.70
N SER A 39 12.86 3.11 16.23
CA SER A 39 13.34 4.14 17.15
C SER A 39 14.12 5.28 16.49
N SER A 40 14.12 5.36 15.17
CA SER A 40 14.88 6.37 14.43
C SER A 40 14.35 7.80 14.65
N PRO A 41 15.17 8.84 14.46
CA PRO A 41 14.72 10.24 14.49
C PRO A 41 13.63 10.52 13.43
N LYS A 42 13.65 9.86 12.27
CA LYS A 42 12.57 9.97 11.27
C LYS A 42 11.22 9.48 11.79
N ASN A 43 11.22 8.59 12.77
CA ASN A 43 10.02 8.09 13.44
C ASN A 43 9.77 8.74 14.82
N GLY A 44 10.49 9.82 15.12
CA GLY A 44 10.36 10.58 16.39
C GLY A 44 11.16 10.02 17.57
N GLY A 45 12.02 9.04 17.33
CA GLY A 45 12.89 8.45 18.35
C GLY A 45 14.29 9.07 18.39
N THR A 46 15.17 8.45 19.15
CA THR A 46 16.58 8.85 19.33
C THR A 46 17.59 7.78 18.92
N GLY A 47 17.09 6.68 18.38
CA GLY A 47 17.90 5.57 17.90
C GLY A 47 18.56 5.82 16.56
N PRO A 48 19.27 4.82 16.00
CA PRO A 48 19.99 4.98 14.75
C PRO A 48 19.06 5.13 13.54
N ASN A 49 19.48 5.91 12.55
CA ASN A 49 18.86 5.88 11.24
C ASN A 49 19.33 4.65 10.44
N GLY A 50 18.43 4.12 9.62
CA GLY A 50 18.71 2.97 8.77
C GLY A 50 18.14 1.66 9.36
N PRO A 51 18.22 0.55 8.61
CA PRO A 51 17.64 -0.73 8.98
C PRO A 51 18.53 -1.50 9.97
N HIS A 52 18.87 -0.87 11.09
CA HIS A 52 19.76 -1.45 12.11
C HIS A 52 19.03 -2.27 13.17
N GLY A 53 17.72 -2.19 13.23
CA GLY A 53 16.86 -2.95 14.13
C GLY A 53 15.47 -2.34 14.18
N SER A 54 14.48 -3.19 14.27
CA SER A 54 13.08 -2.81 14.41
C SER A 54 12.29 -3.94 15.04
N ALA A 55 11.29 -3.60 15.84
CA ALA A 55 10.30 -4.54 16.32
C ALA A 55 9.38 -5.05 15.20
N TYR A 56 9.38 -4.41 14.04
CA TYR A 56 8.54 -4.74 12.90
C TYR A 56 9.34 -5.43 11.79
N ALA A 57 8.99 -6.69 11.50
CA ALA A 57 9.56 -7.42 10.37
C ALA A 57 9.00 -6.87 9.04
N PRO A 58 9.79 -6.82 7.95
CA PRO A 58 11.22 -7.12 7.81
C PRO A 58 12.10 -5.85 7.93
N LEU A 59 12.33 -5.37 9.14
CA LEU A 59 13.08 -4.13 9.44
C LEU A 59 12.41 -2.88 8.87
N ILE A 60 11.11 -2.73 9.11
CA ILE A 60 10.34 -1.55 8.73
C ILE A 60 10.13 -0.64 9.95
N GLU A 61 10.03 0.68 9.71
CA GLU A 61 9.99 1.65 10.80
C GLU A 61 8.66 1.68 11.57
N ARG A 62 7.58 1.15 11.00
CA ARG A 62 6.23 1.13 11.60
C ARG A 62 5.54 -0.18 11.29
N SER A 63 4.49 -0.47 12.04
CA SER A 63 3.69 -1.69 11.85
C SER A 63 3.11 -1.80 10.43
N LEU A 64 3.18 -3.00 9.88
CA LEU A 64 2.53 -3.38 8.64
C LEU A 64 2.09 -4.85 8.77
N SER A 65 0.80 -5.08 8.94
CA SER A 65 0.25 -6.43 9.01
C SER A 65 0.19 -7.05 7.61
N LEU A 66 0.67 -8.28 7.53
CA LEU A 66 0.50 -9.15 6.37
C LEU A 66 -0.69 -10.09 6.53
N ALA A 67 -1.30 -10.12 7.71
CA ALA A 67 -2.50 -10.90 7.97
C ALA A 67 -3.70 -10.29 7.24
N ASP A 68 -4.59 -11.15 6.76
CA ASP A 68 -5.81 -10.73 6.08
C ASP A 68 -6.87 -10.28 7.08
N THR A 69 -6.62 -9.12 7.66
CA THR A 69 -7.50 -8.45 8.62
C THR A 69 -7.67 -7.00 8.20
N GLY A 70 -8.77 -6.36 8.60
CA GLY A 70 -9.01 -4.96 8.27
C GLY A 70 -7.83 -4.05 8.60
N ALA A 71 -7.45 -3.21 7.66
CA ALA A 71 -6.34 -2.26 7.82
C ALA A 71 -6.78 -1.05 8.65
N ASN A 72 -5.91 -0.60 9.53
CA ASN A 72 -6.11 0.59 10.36
C ASN A 72 -4.77 1.25 10.69
N SER A 73 -4.81 2.42 11.34
CA SER A 73 -3.61 3.17 11.70
C SER A 73 -2.68 2.46 12.69
N GLY A 74 -3.15 1.43 13.37
CA GLY A 74 -2.33 0.63 14.30
C GLY A 74 -1.57 -0.48 13.57
N ASN A 75 -2.24 -1.25 12.73
CA ASN A 75 -1.66 -2.41 12.05
C ASN A 75 -1.10 -2.13 10.65
N SER A 76 -1.32 -0.93 10.12
CA SER A 76 -0.86 -0.48 8.80
C SER A 76 -0.20 0.89 8.88
N ALA A 77 0.40 1.22 10.04
CA ALA A 77 0.98 2.53 10.32
C ALA A 77 2.04 2.96 9.31
N LEU A 78 2.74 2.01 8.69
CA LEU A 78 3.70 2.29 7.63
C LEU A 78 3.04 2.96 6.43
N CYS A 79 1.92 2.43 5.96
CA CYS A 79 1.16 3.01 4.85
C CYS A 79 0.55 4.36 5.22
N TYR A 80 -0.01 4.45 6.45
CA TYR A 80 -0.61 5.68 6.97
C TYR A 80 0.39 6.82 7.21
N LYS A 81 1.68 6.55 7.15
CA LYS A 81 2.71 7.61 7.18
C LYS A 81 2.52 8.61 6.03
N CYS A 82 2.19 8.12 4.84
CA CYS A 82 2.08 8.91 3.63
C CYS A 82 0.67 8.97 3.05
N HIS A 83 -0.19 8.01 3.40
CA HIS A 83 -1.53 7.88 2.84
C HIS A 83 -2.62 8.13 3.88
N ASN A 84 -3.71 8.76 3.43
CA ASN A 84 -4.96 8.87 4.16
C ASN A 84 -6.06 8.20 3.34
N PHE A 85 -6.48 7.03 3.76
CA PHE A 85 -7.40 6.17 3.00
C PHE A 85 -8.87 6.55 3.16
N VAL A 86 -9.19 7.46 4.07
CA VAL A 86 -10.56 7.97 4.24
C VAL A 86 -10.96 8.89 3.08
N ASN A 87 -9.98 9.51 2.41
CA ASN A 87 -10.19 10.48 1.33
C ASN A 87 -9.94 9.88 -0.06
N THR A 88 -10.08 8.58 -0.23
CA THR A 88 -9.98 8.00 -1.57
C THR A 88 -11.25 8.30 -2.35
N ALA A 89 -11.10 8.69 -3.61
CA ALA A 89 -12.24 8.93 -4.49
C ALA A 89 -13.03 7.64 -4.85
N TRP A 90 -12.50 6.48 -4.45
CA TRP A 90 -13.16 5.19 -4.68
C TRP A 90 -13.85 4.72 -3.40
N SER A 91 -15.18 4.80 -3.38
CA SER A 91 -16.00 4.42 -2.20
C SER A 91 -15.81 2.96 -1.75
N ARG A 92 -15.64 2.05 -2.70
CA ARG A 92 -15.41 0.62 -2.41
C ARG A 92 -14.09 0.35 -1.71
N HIS A 93 -13.10 1.24 -1.82
CA HIS A 93 -11.83 1.09 -1.13
C HIS A 93 -12.01 1.14 0.39
N VAL A 94 -12.88 1.99 0.88
CA VAL A 94 -13.19 2.08 2.32
C VAL A 94 -13.81 0.79 2.84
N GLU A 95 -14.70 0.17 2.09
CA GLU A 95 -15.31 -1.13 2.44
C GLU A 95 -14.25 -2.23 2.53
N HIS A 96 -13.34 -2.31 1.54
CA HIS A 96 -12.28 -3.33 1.52
C HIS A 96 -11.26 -3.14 2.65
N ILE A 97 -10.84 -1.89 2.93
CA ILE A 97 -9.91 -1.59 4.03
C ILE A 97 -10.46 -2.10 5.38
N GLY A 98 -11.76 -2.02 5.61
CA GLY A 98 -12.38 -2.53 6.82
C GLY A 98 -12.34 -4.05 6.98
N MET A 99 -12.06 -4.79 5.90
CA MET A 99 -12.13 -6.25 5.87
C MET A 99 -10.77 -6.91 5.65
N THR A 100 -9.87 -6.27 4.93
CA THR A 100 -8.60 -6.87 4.48
C THR A 100 -7.42 -5.92 4.65
N SER A 101 -6.20 -6.45 4.61
CA SER A 101 -4.98 -5.63 4.72
C SER A 101 -4.63 -4.96 3.39
N CYS A 102 -3.84 -3.89 3.47
CA CYS A 102 -3.31 -3.22 2.28
C CYS A 102 -2.53 -4.20 1.38
N MET A 103 -1.78 -5.13 2.01
CA MET A 103 -0.92 -6.11 1.34
C MET A 103 -1.69 -7.25 0.67
N THR A 104 -2.99 -7.36 0.89
CA THR A 104 -3.84 -8.32 0.17
C THR A 104 -3.95 -7.95 -1.32
N CYS A 105 -3.99 -6.64 -1.61
CA CYS A 105 -4.16 -6.14 -2.98
C CYS A 105 -2.93 -5.41 -3.53
N HIS A 106 -2.10 -4.80 -2.67
CA HIS A 106 -0.99 -3.94 -3.10
C HIS A 106 0.38 -4.54 -2.78
N ASP A 107 1.32 -4.39 -3.72
CA ASP A 107 2.74 -4.66 -3.51
C ASP A 107 3.51 -3.32 -3.50
N PRO A 108 4.07 -2.91 -2.36
CA PRO A 108 4.73 -1.61 -2.23
C PRO A 108 6.03 -1.49 -3.04
N HIS A 109 6.62 -2.60 -3.48
CA HIS A 109 7.86 -2.58 -4.26
C HIS A 109 7.60 -2.41 -5.77
N GLY A 110 6.39 -2.75 -6.23
CA GLY A 110 5.99 -2.53 -7.61
C GLY A 110 5.12 -3.63 -8.19
N SER A 111 4.40 -3.28 -9.22
CA SER A 111 3.45 -4.16 -9.89
C SER A 111 3.49 -3.98 -11.42
N PRO A 112 3.20 -5.04 -12.18
CA PRO A 112 2.91 -4.93 -13.60
C PRO A 112 1.62 -4.16 -13.88
N ASN A 113 0.74 -4.05 -12.89
CA ASN A 113 -0.52 -3.30 -12.97
C ASN A 113 -0.33 -1.87 -12.45
N SER A 114 -1.27 -0.97 -12.75
CA SER A 114 -1.32 0.35 -12.13
C SER A 114 -1.72 0.26 -10.65
N HIS A 115 -1.51 1.35 -9.89
CA HIS A 115 -1.88 1.50 -8.47
C HIS A 115 -1.23 0.45 -7.54
N LEU A 116 -0.09 -0.13 -7.93
CA LEU A 116 0.60 -1.20 -7.18
C LEU A 116 -0.26 -2.45 -6.96
N ILE A 117 -1.28 -2.69 -7.79
CA ILE A 117 -2.14 -3.86 -7.66
C ILE A 117 -1.37 -5.12 -8.05
N ASN A 118 -1.11 -5.96 -7.07
CA ASN A 118 -0.48 -7.27 -7.20
C ASN A 118 -1.04 -8.18 -6.09
N PHE A 119 -2.14 -8.82 -6.38
CA PHE A 119 -2.89 -9.59 -5.39
C PHE A 119 -2.07 -10.69 -4.74
N ASN A 120 -2.09 -10.73 -3.41
CA ASN A 120 -1.43 -11.77 -2.63
C ASN A 120 -2.06 -13.16 -2.93
N PRO A 121 -1.29 -14.07 -3.55
CA PRO A 121 -1.83 -15.37 -3.98
C PRO A 121 -2.18 -16.31 -2.82
N SER A 122 -1.72 -16.02 -1.61
CA SER A 122 -2.08 -16.79 -0.42
C SER A 122 -3.46 -16.43 0.13
N ILE A 123 -4.03 -15.30 -0.29
CA ILE A 123 -5.32 -14.79 0.19
C ILE A 123 -6.31 -14.73 -0.96
N VAL A 124 -5.89 -14.14 -2.07
CA VAL A 124 -6.72 -13.95 -3.25
C VAL A 124 -6.51 -15.11 -4.22
N THR A 125 -7.58 -15.77 -4.60
CA THR A 125 -7.58 -16.94 -5.46
C THR A 125 -8.27 -16.65 -6.80
N GLY A 126 -8.37 -17.66 -7.65
CA GLY A 126 -8.96 -17.53 -8.99
C GLY A 126 -8.03 -16.80 -9.97
N ALA A 127 -8.62 -16.05 -10.88
CA ALA A 127 -7.90 -15.44 -12.00
C ALA A 127 -6.98 -14.29 -11.60
N ARG A 128 -7.24 -13.60 -10.50
CA ARG A 128 -6.48 -12.43 -9.99
C ARG A 128 -6.19 -11.36 -11.05
N ASN A 129 -7.15 -11.12 -11.93
CA ASN A 129 -7.01 -10.14 -12.98
C ASN A 129 -7.40 -8.75 -12.48
N TYR A 130 -6.62 -7.75 -12.86
CA TYR A 130 -6.93 -6.34 -12.66
C TYR A 130 -6.77 -5.59 -13.98
N ARG A 131 -7.71 -4.70 -14.27
CA ARG A 131 -7.66 -3.81 -15.42
C ARG A 131 -8.05 -2.40 -15.00
N ALA A 132 -7.15 -1.44 -15.20
CA ALA A 132 -7.45 -0.03 -15.03
C ALA A 132 -8.08 0.56 -16.31
N PHE A 133 -9.07 1.41 -16.14
CA PHE A 133 -9.70 2.18 -17.23
C PHE A 133 -9.44 3.69 -17.08
N GLY A 134 -8.86 4.12 -15.96
CA GLY A 134 -8.58 5.52 -15.64
C GLY A 134 -8.19 5.69 -14.18
N ILE A 135 -8.15 6.94 -13.73
CA ILE A 135 -7.93 7.25 -12.32
C ILE A 135 -9.16 6.80 -11.53
N ASN A 136 -8.96 5.96 -10.52
CA ASN A 136 -10.02 5.41 -9.66
C ASN A 136 -11.13 4.64 -10.42
N HIS A 137 -10.81 4.11 -11.58
CA HIS A 137 -11.75 3.33 -12.39
C HIS A 137 -11.06 2.08 -12.94
N GLY A 138 -11.66 0.93 -12.69
CA GLY A 138 -11.08 -0.35 -13.10
C GLY A 138 -12.02 -1.53 -12.90
N SER A 139 -11.52 -2.73 -13.14
CA SER A 139 -12.22 -3.97 -12.84
C SER A 139 -11.29 -5.00 -12.21
N CYS A 140 -11.86 -5.83 -11.35
CA CYS A 140 -11.21 -6.99 -10.77
C CYS A 140 -11.99 -8.25 -11.11
N THR A 141 -11.26 -9.32 -11.48
CA THR A 141 -11.81 -10.67 -11.59
C THR A 141 -10.95 -11.57 -10.70
N LEU A 142 -11.49 -11.98 -9.58
CA LEU A 142 -10.78 -12.75 -8.56
C LEU A 142 -11.77 -13.42 -7.59
N SER A 143 -11.28 -14.30 -6.75
CA SER A 143 -12.01 -14.84 -5.60
C SER A 143 -11.32 -14.45 -4.31
N CYS A 144 -12.06 -13.91 -3.36
CA CYS A 144 -11.59 -13.54 -2.04
C CYS A 144 -12.62 -13.97 -0.98
N HIS A 145 -12.15 -14.60 0.11
CA HIS A 145 -13.02 -15.12 1.19
C HIS A 145 -14.14 -16.05 0.68
N GLY A 146 -13.86 -16.85 -0.36
CA GLY A 146 -14.83 -17.75 -0.96
C GLY A 146 -15.93 -17.07 -1.78
N LYS A 147 -15.76 -15.76 -2.08
CA LYS A 147 -16.65 -15.00 -2.96
C LYS A 147 -15.95 -14.61 -4.25
N ASP A 148 -16.62 -14.84 -5.35
CA ASP A 148 -16.15 -14.40 -6.65
C ASP A 148 -16.49 -12.93 -6.88
N HIS A 149 -15.49 -12.20 -7.34
CA HIS A 149 -15.59 -10.81 -7.77
C HIS A 149 -15.38 -10.73 -9.28
N ASN A 150 -16.36 -10.21 -9.96
CA ASN A 150 -16.29 -9.88 -11.39
C ASN A 150 -16.99 -8.54 -11.58
N SER A 151 -16.38 -7.49 -11.05
CA SER A 151 -16.99 -6.17 -10.98
C SER A 151 -16.10 -5.09 -11.57
N THR A 152 -16.76 -4.12 -12.20
CA THR A 152 -16.19 -2.85 -12.63
C THR A 152 -16.58 -1.78 -11.61
N TYR A 153 -15.69 -0.87 -11.30
CA TYR A 153 -15.90 0.23 -10.36
C TYR A 153 -15.40 1.55 -10.96
#